data_43ba945f5c86fe47008ca75f189189d1
#
_entry.id   43ba945f5c86fe47008ca75f189189d1
#
_cell.length_a   1.000
_cell.length_b   1.000
_cell.length_c   1.000
_cell.angle_alpha   90.00
_cell.angle_beta   90.00
_cell.angle_gamma   90.00
#
_symmetry.space_group_name_H-M   'P 1'
#
loop_
_entity.id
_entity.type
_entity.pdbx_description
1 polymer ?
#
loop_
_entity_poly.entity_id
_entity_poly.type
_entity_poly.pdbx_seq_one_letter_code
_entity_poly.pdbx_strand_id
1 'polypeptide(L)'
;MKTRMTWIAVACAAVGMAISSGAWAIGGASGPHVGYPTTGKIGAVILNPYELAPLTAVIKNGGYTLTDVSVRIVPKEGGQEIKYKVSDTQVRTHGGIPVFGLYPDYRNTVEVSYTRYANGKSERVEKETYRIYAGPANIRTAGYA
;
A
#
# COMPACT_ATOMS: atom_id res chain seq x y z
N MET A 1 -10.12 -71.19 13.92
CA MET A 1 -11.14 -70.31 13.36
C MET A 1 -10.67 -68.90 13.37
N LYS A 2 -10.49 -68.35 12.23
CA LYS A 2 -9.97 -66.98 12.10
C LYS A 2 -11.13 -66.06 11.73
N THR A 3 -11.53 -65.22 12.67
CA THR A 3 -12.48 -64.11 12.40
C THR A 3 -11.72 -62.99 11.70
N ARG A 4 -12.05 -62.79 10.46
CA ARG A 4 -11.55 -61.64 9.73
C ARG A 4 -12.42 -60.41 10.07
N MET A 5 -11.88 -59.54 10.87
CA MET A 5 -12.45 -58.21 11.02
C MET A 5 -12.10 -57.37 9.79
N THR A 6 -13.08 -57.13 8.98
CA THR A 6 -12.96 -56.15 7.91
C THR A 6 -13.19 -54.79 8.52
N TRP A 7 -12.13 -54.02 8.62
CA TRP A 7 -12.24 -52.63 8.98
C TRP A 7 -12.66 -51.86 7.74
N ILE A 8 -13.89 -51.44 7.73
CA ILE A 8 -14.36 -50.51 6.74
C ILE A 8 -13.90 -49.13 7.22
N ALA A 9 -12.86 -48.62 6.63
CA ALA A 9 -12.47 -47.25 6.82
C ALA A 9 -13.50 -46.36 6.11
N VAL A 10 -14.38 -45.77 6.90
CA VAL A 10 -15.24 -44.69 6.40
C VAL A 10 -14.37 -43.45 6.32
N ALA A 11 -13.92 -43.14 5.13
CA ALA A 11 -13.31 -41.88 4.86
C ALA A 11 -14.39 -40.78 4.89
N CYS A 12 -14.53 -40.11 6.01
CA CYS A 12 -15.28 -38.86 6.06
C CYS A 12 -14.49 -37.82 5.30
N ALA A 13 -14.82 -37.59 4.06
CA ALA A 13 -14.39 -36.43 3.33
C ALA A 13 -15.05 -35.21 3.98
N ALA A 14 -14.34 -34.55 4.85
CA ALA A 14 -14.73 -33.26 5.31
C ALA A 14 -14.56 -32.29 4.14
N VAL A 15 -15.66 -31.99 3.47
CA VAL A 15 -15.71 -30.89 2.53
C VAL A 15 -15.66 -29.62 3.35
N GLY A 16 -14.46 -29.10 3.53
CA GLY A 16 -14.26 -27.80 4.09
C GLY A 16 -14.82 -26.77 3.12
N MET A 17 -16.05 -26.32 3.35
CA MET A 17 -16.52 -25.10 2.71
C MET A 17 -15.70 -23.94 3.26
N ALA A 18 -14.73 -23.50 2.50
CA ALA A 18 -14.12 -22.22 2.71
C ALA A 18 -15.17 -21.16 2.41
N ILE A 19 -15.84 -20.70 3.45
CA ILE A 19 -16.69 -19.52 3.35
C ILE A 19 -15.70 -18.37 3.27
N SER A 20 -15.38 -17.92 2.07
CA SER A 20 -14.76 -16.64 1.87
C SER A 20 -15.76 -15.59 2.31
N SER A 21 -15.66 -15.17 3.55
CA SER A 21 -16.36 -13.98 4.01
C SER A 21 -15.77 -12.79 3.27
N GLY A 22 -16.39 -12.45 2.15
CA GLY A 22 -16.10 -11.20 1.50
C GLY A 22 -16.38 -10.08 2.49
N ALA A 23 -15.35 -9.39 2.91
CA ALA A 23 -15.51 -8.19 3.69
C ALA A 23 -16.21 -7.15 2.82
N TRP A 24 -17.48 -6.98 3.03
CA TRP A 24 -18.24 -5.91 2.43
C TRP A 24 -17.88 -4.62 3.16
N ALA A 25 -17.02 -3.83 2.57
CA ALA A 25 -16.81 -2.48 3.04
C ALA A 25 -18.07 -1.68 2.71
N ILE A 26 -18.97 -1.56 3.67
CA ILE A 26 -20.06 -0.61 3.62
C ILE A 26 -19.43 0.74 3.95
N GLY A 27 -18.85 1.37 2.95
CA GLY A 27 -18.31 2.71 3.07
C GLY A 27 -19.14 3.67 2.26
N GLY A 28 -19.42 4.84 2.81
CA GLY A 28 -19.93 5.96 2.04
C GLY A 28 -19.01 6.28 0.86
N ALA A 29 -19.47 7.12 -0.06
CA ALA A 29 -18.95 7.45 -1.39
C ALA A 29 -17.45 7.81 -1.43
N SER A 30 -16.63 6.84 -1.19
CA SER A 30 -15.19 6.89 -1.36
C SER A 30 -14.88 6.35 -2.73
N GLY A 31 -14.05 7.07 -3.47
CA GLY A 31 -13.55 6.58 -4.73
C GLY A 31 -12.82 5.23 -4.54
N PRO A 32 -12.74 4.42 -5.58
CA PRO A 32 -12.10 3.12 -5.49
C PRO A 32 -10.63 3.27 -5.03
N HIS A 33 -10.24 2.46 -4.06
CA HIS A 33 -8.84 2.32 -3.70
C HIS A 33 -8.09 1.68 -4.86
N VAL A 34 -7.12 2.37 -5.40
CA VAL A 34 -6.27 1.81 -6.43
C VAL A 34 -5.02 1.25 -5.76
N GLY A 35 -4.96 -0.06 -5.65
CA GLY A 35 -3.75 -0.78 -5.25
C GLY A 35 -2.82 -0.96 -6.45
N TYR A 36 -1.55 -0.63 -6.27
CA TYR A 36 -0.51 -0.92 -7.24
C TYR A 36 0.26 -2.16 -6.80
N PRO A 37 0.73 -2.97 -7.74
CA PRO A 37 1.60 -4.08 -7.39
C PRO A 37 2.86 -3.53 -6.69
N THR A 38 3.38 -4.30 -5.78
CA THR A 38 4.63 -3.98 -5.10
C THR A 38 5.76 -3.87 -6.12
N THR A 39 6.35 -2.70 -6.23
CA THR A 39 7.46 -2.44 -7.16
C THR A 39 8.80 -2.31 -6.47
N GLY A 40 8.82 -2.34 -5.16
CA GLY A 40 10.02 -2.19 -4.34
C GLY A 40 10.03 -3.13 -3.13
N LYS A 41 10.96 -2.89 -2.24
CA LYS A 41 11.23 -3.77 -1.08
C LYS A 41 10.30 -3.53 0.11
N ILE A 42 9.53 -2.47 0.12
CA ILE A 42 8.69 -2.10 1.28
C ILE A 42 7.32 -2.77 1.20
N GLY A 43 6.55 -2.48 0.21
CA GLY A 43 5.20 -3.00 0.08
C GLY A 43 4.39 -2.34 -1.03
N ALA A 44 3.09 -2.57 -1.02
CA ALA A 44 2.17 -2.03 -2.00
C ALA A 44 1.93 -0.53 -1.81
N VAL A 45 1.63 0.15 -2.90
CA VAL A 45 1.23 1.57 -2.89
C VAL A 45 -0.29 1.65 -2.87
N ILE A 46 -0.83 2.47 -1.99
CA ILE A 46 -2.26 2.80 -1.93
C ILE A 46 -2.41 4.27 -2.23
N LEU A 47 -3.12 4.58 -3.31
CA LEU A 47 -3.46 5.94 -3.68
C LEU A 47 -4.69 6.41 -2.91
N ASN A 48 -4.70 7.69 -2.52
CA ASN A 48 -5.81 8.31 -1.77
C ASN A 48 -6.27 7.47 -0.56
N PRO A 49 -5.37 7.12 0.36
CA PRO A 49 -5.64 6.15 1.41
C PRO A 49 -6.75 6.57 2.38
N TYR A 50 -6.99 7.87 2.48
CA TYR A 50 -8.00 8.44 3.37
C TYR A 50 -9.22 8.99 2.62
N GLU A 51 -9.26 8.79 1.29
CA GLU A 51 -10.39 9.18 0.43
C GLU A 51 -10.68 10.69 0.36
N LEU A 52 -9.85 11.50 1.00
CA LEU A 52 -9.99 12.95 1.10
C LEU A 52 -8.94 13.72 0.30
N ALA A 53 -7.85 13.06 -0.08
CA ALA A 53 -6.70 13.69 -0.69
C ALA A 53 -6.20 12.90 -1.91
N PRO A 54 -6.79 13.11 -3.08
CA PRO A 54 -6.54 12.29 -4.28
C PRO A 54 -5.11 12.37 -4.82
N LEU A 55 -4.36 13.39 -4.43
CA LEU A 55 -2.95 13.56 -4.83
C LEU A 55 -1.96 13.09 -3.76
N THR A 56 -2.40 12.18 -2.92
CA THR A 56 -1.57 11.55 -1.89
C THR A 56 -1.58 10.04 -2.05
N ALA A 57 -0.56 9.40 -1.53
CA ALA A 57 -0.46 7.95 -1.48
C ALA A 57 0.24 7.51 -0.20
N VAL A 58 0.16 6.24 0.12
CA VAL A 58 0.98 5.60 1.15
C VAL A 58 1.65 4.38 0.54
N ILE A 59 2.97 4.29 0.69
CA ILE A 59 3.72 3.09 0.40
C ILE A 59 3.66 2.24 1.66
N LYS A 60 2.85 1.19 1.65
CA LYS A 60 2.61 0.35 2.81
C LYS A 60 3.90 -0.29 3.31
N ASN A 61 4.05 -0.30 4.62
CA ASN A 61 5.12 -1.02 5.26
C ASN A 61 4.72 -2.50 5.44
N GLY A 62 5.43 -3.38 4.78
CA GLY A 62 5.18 -4.82 4.82
C GLY A 62 5.74 -5.55 6.04
N GLY A 63 5.77 -4.90 7.20
CA GLY A 63 6.24 -5.50 8.46
C GLY A 63 7.69 -5.16 8.81
N TYR A 64 8.29 -4.20 8.12
CA TYR A 64 9.64 -3.70 8.41
C TYR A 64 9.60 -2.51 9.37
N THR A 65 10.64 -2.35 10.15
CA THR A 65 10.91 -1.08 10.82
C THR A 65 11.71 -0.20 9.87
N LEU A 66 11.19 0.99 9.58
CA LEU A 66 11.82 1.95 8.69
C LEU A 66 12.25 3.18 9.48
N THR A 67 13.47 3.62 9.25
CA THR A 67 14.03 4.86 9.81
C THR A 67 14.75 5.66 8.73
N ASP A 68 15.02 6.92 9.04
CA ASP A 68 15.72 7.84 8.14
C ASP A 68 15.10 7.86 6.73
N VAL A 69 13.80 8.04 6.70
CA VAL A 69 13.01 7.99 5.47
C VAL A 69 13.01 9.37 4.81
N SER A 70 13.32 9.41 3.52
CA SER A 70 13.20 10.59 2.68
C SER A 70 12.38 10.27 1.43
N VAL A 71 11.56 11.21 1.01
CA VAL A 71 10.73 11.11 -0.18
C VAL A 71 11.07 12.25 -1.12
N ARG A 72 11.21 11.93 -2.39
CA ARG A 72 11.39 12.90 -3.46
C ARG A 72 10.40 12.60 -4.58
N ILE A 73 9.62 13.60 -4.95
CA ILE A 73 8.78 13.54 -6.14
C ILE A 73 9.55 14.20 -7.27
N VAL A 74 9.85 13.42 -8.30
CA VAL A 74 10.58 13.92 -9.47
C VAL A 74 9.70 14.93 -10.19
N PRO A 75 10.19 16.18 -10.40
CA PRO A 75 9.39 17.19 -11.06
C PRO A 75 9.14 16.81 -12.53
N LYS A 76 7.93 17.10 -13.01
CA LYS A 76 7.67 17.12 -14.45
C LYS A 76 8.28 18.38 -15.05
N GLU A 77 8.35 18.44 -16.38
CA GLU A 77 8.84 19.63 -17.09
C GLU A 77 8.11 20.90 -16.62
N GLY A 78 8.87 21.90 -16.21
CA GLY A 78 8.34 23.14 -15.64
C GLY A 78 7.80 23.03 -14.22
N GLY A 79 7.87 21.87 -13.59
CA GLY A 79 7.44 21.65 -12.21
C GLY A 79 8.54 21.94 -11.19
N GLN A 80 8.16 21.95 -9.93
CA GLN A 80 9.07 22.11 -8.80
C GLN A 80 9.36 20.77 -8.15
N GLU A 81 10.59 20.59 -7.71
CA GLU A 81 10.98 19.42 -6.92
C GLU A 81 10.33 19.47 -5.53
N ILE A 82 9.72 18.36 -5.14
CA ILE A 82 9.21 18.16 -3.78
C ILE A 82 10.09 17.11 -3.12
N LYS A 83 10.71 17.49 -2.01
CA LYS A 83 11.54 16.61 -1.21
C LYS A 83 11.31 16.86 0.27
N TYR A 84 11.10 15.80 1.03
CA TYR A 84 10.87 15.90 2.46
C TYR A 84 11.33 14.65 3.20
N LYS A 85 11.52 14.80 4.50
CA LYS A 85 11.80 13.69 5.41
C LYS A 85 10.51 13.24 6.08
N VAL A 86 10.41 11.95 6.34
CA VAL A 86 9.30 11.33 7.06
C VAL A 86 9.82 10.83 8.39
N SER A 87 9.20 11.26 9.48
CA SER A 87 9.56 10.83 10.82
C SER A 87 9.08 9.39 11.09
N ASP A 88 9.72 8.72 12.03
CA ASP A 88 9.33 7.37 12.46
C ASP A 88 7.87 7.34 12.96
N THR A 89 7.43 8.43 13.59
CA THR A 89 6.05 8.59 14.04
C THR A 89 5.08 8.63 12.86
N GLN A 90 5.41 9.37 11.81
CA GLN A 90 4.60 9.43 10.58
C GLN A 90 4.52 8.07 9.89
N VAL A 91 5.63 7.35 9.81
CA VAL A 91 5.64 5.98 9.26
C VAL A 91 4.70 5.07 10.05
N ARG A 92 4.74 5.13 11.37
CA ARG A 92 3.85 4.34 12.22
C ARG A 92 2.38 4.76 12.07
N THR A 93 2.12 6.05 12.07
CA THR A 93 0.75 6.60 11.99
C THR A 93 0.07 6.20 10.68
N HIS A 94 0.79 6.25 9.58
CA HIS A 94 0.24 5.93 8.25
C HIS A 94 0.39 4.44 7.86
N GLY A 95 1.08 3.66 8.67
CA GLY A 95 1.37 2.26 8.35
C GLY A 95 2.27 2.11 7.13
N GLY A 96 3.11 3.10 6.86
CA GLY A 96 4.00 3.16 5.72
C GLY A 96 4.53 4.56 5.46
N ILE A 97 5.08 4.78 4.28
CA ILE A 97 5.64 6.07 3.88
C ILE A 97 4.56 6.91 3.22
N PRO A 98 4.16 8.04 3.83
CA PRO A 98 3.20 8.95 3.20
C PRO A 98 3.86 9.70 2.03
N VAL A 99 3.14 9.81 0.93
CA VAL A 99 3.55 10.52 -0.29
C VAL A 99 2.58 11.66 -0.56
N PHE A 100 3.08 12.88 -0.59
CA PHE A 100 2.30 14.09 -0.83
C PHE A 100 2.79 14.84 -2.06
N GLY A 101 1.91 15.59 -2.71
CA GLY A 101 2.27 16.47 -3.79
C GLY A 101 2.41 15.78 -5.14
N LEU A 102 1.66 14.72 -5.36
CA LEU A 102 1.56 14.08 -6.67
C LEU A 102 0.91 15.02 -7.69
N TYR A 103 1.37 14.95 -8.93
CA TYR A 103 0.73 15.66 -10.04
C TYR A 103 -0.54 14.92 -10.45
N PRO A 104 -1.65 15.63 -10.68
CA PRO A 104 -2.89 15.04 -11.18
C PRO A 104 -2.74 14.60 -12.64
N ASP A 105 -3.49 13.57 -13.02
CA ASP A 105 -3.51 13.00 -14.36
C ASP A 105 -2.10 12.77 -14.92
N TYR A 106 -1.23 12.20 -14.10
CA TYR A 106 0.18 12.06 -14.41
C TYR A 106 0.76 10.82 -13.73
N ARG A 107 1.65 10.15 -14.44
CA ARG A 107 2.43 9.04 -13.88
C ARG A 107 3.65 9.58 -13.14
N ASN A 108 3.47 9.80 -11.86
CA ASN A 108 4.51 10.35 -11.00
C ASN A 108 5.64 9.34 -10.77
N THR A 109 6.86 9.84 -10.75
CA THR A 109 8.03 9.10 -10.29
C THR A 109 8.36 9.55 -8.88
N VAL A 110 8.29 8.63 -7.93
CA VAL A 110 8.57 8.88 -6.52
C VAL A 110 9.81 8.08 -6.13
N GLU A 111 10.82 8.77 -5.64
CA GLU A 111 12.05 8.18 -5.14
C GLU A 111 12.04 8.22 -3.62
N VAL A 112 12.32 7.10 -3.00
CA VAL A 112 12.41 6.99 -1.54
C VAL A 112 13.76 6.43 -1.14
N SER A 113 14.27 6.94 -0.03
CA SER A 113 15.44 6.38 0.66
C SER A 113 15.05 6.07 2.10
N TYR A 114 15.58 5.01 2.64
CA TYR A 114 15.27 4.57 4.00
C TYR A 114 16.29 3.56 4.51
N THR A 115 16.33 3.38 5.82
CA THR A 115 17.00 2.25 6.44
C THR A 115 15.94 1.26 6.91
N ARG A 116 16.05 0.03 6.47
CA ARG A 116 15.13 -1.06 6.78
C ARG A 116 15.75 -1.99 7.81
N TYR A 117 15.00 -2.29 8.85
CA TYR A 117 15.38 -3.29 9.84
C TYR A 117 14.45 -4.50 9.72
N ALA A 118 15.04 -5.66 9.60
CA ALA A 118 14.34 -6.93 9.58
C ALA A 118 15.25 -8.03 10.11
N ASN A 119 14.71 -8.90 10.97
CA ASN A 119 15.44 -10.07 11.50
C ASN A 119 16.81 -9.74 12.11
N GLY A 120 16.90 -8.62 12.85
CA GLY A 120 18.13 -8.18 13.48
C GLY A 120 19.19 -7.62 12.53
N LYS A 121 18.85 -7.41 11.27
CA LYS A 121 19.72 -6.83 10.25
C LYS A 121 19.18 -5.49 9.78
N SER A 122 20.09 -4.57 9.50
CA SER A 122 19.77 -3.29 8.87
C SER A 122 20.28 -3.26 7.43
N GLU A 123 19.51 -2.66 6.55
CA GLU A 123 19.86 -2.41 5.16
C GLU A 123 19.53 -0.97 4.80
N ARG A 124 20.51 -0.24 4.29
CA ARG A 124 20.28 1.09 3.75
C ARG A 124 19.87 0.98 2.29
N VAL A 125 18.74 1.57 1.96
CA VAL A 125 18.27 1.72 0.58
C VAL A 125 18.40 3.19 0.21
N GLU A 126 19.36 3.51 -0.64
CA GLU A 126 19.63 4.90 -1.02
C GLU A 126 18.62 5.45 -2.00
N LYS A 127 18.05 4.58 -2.83
CA LYS A 127 17.07 4.98 -3.82
C LYS A 127 16.22 3.80 -4.25
N GLU A 128 14.92 3.94 -4.04
CA GLU A 128 13.92 3.01 -4.56
C GLU A 128 12.86 3.83 -5.28
N THR A 129 12.51 3.43 -6.48
CA THR A 129 11.63 4.19 -7.36
C THR A 129 10.27 3.55 -7.47
N TYR A 130 9.22 4.34 -7.28
CA TYR A 130 7.83 3.97 -7.48
C TYR A 130 7.22 4.80 -8.60
N ARG A 131 6.45 4.15 -9.47
CA ARG A 131 5.66 4.80 -10.50
C ARG A 131 4.20 4.84 -10.06
N ILE A 132 3.69 6.03 -9.77
CA ILE A 132 2.36 6.22 -9.20
C ILE A 132 1.54 7.10 -10.14
N TYR A 133 0.52 6.54 -10.75
CA TYR A 133 -0.43 7.32 -11.52
C TYR A 133 -1.50 7.91 -10.60
N ALA A 134 -1.59 9.22 -10.52
CA ALA A 134 -2.69 9.91 -9.88
C ALA A 134 -3.68 10.35 -10.98
N GLY A 135 -4.96 10.03 -10.78
CA GLY A 135 -6.01 10.42 -11.69
C GLY A 135 -6.22 11.95 -11.71
N PRO A 136 -7.11 12.44 -12.59
CA PRO A 136 -7.45 13.85 -12.61
C PRO A 136 -8.01 14.29 -11.27
N ALA A 137 -7.56 15.44 -10.76
CA ALA A 137 -8.11 16.03 -9.56
C ALA A 137 -9.49 16.59 -9.90
N ASN A 138 -10.53 15.79 -9.71
CA ASN A 138 -11.89 16.27 -9.76
C ASN A 138 -12.15 17.10 -8.50
N ILE A 139 -11.75 18.34 -8.53
CA ILE A 139 -12.25 19.32 -7.59
C ILE A 139 -13.73 19.50 -7.94
N ARG A 140 -14.61 18.76 -7.28
CA ARG A 140 -15.99 19.16 -7.25
C ARG A 140 -16.01 20.47 -6.49
N THR A 141 -15.97 21.56 -7.19
CA THR A 141 -16.47 22.82 -6.66
C THR A 141 -17.92 22.53 -6.32
N ALA A 142 -18.18 22.29 -5.06
CA ALA A 142 -19.53 22.39 -4.56
C ALA A 142 -19.95 23.83 -4.88
N GLY A 143 -20.71 23.97 -5.96
CA GLY A 143 -21.25 25.26 -6.31
C GLY A 143 -22.14 25.70 -5.17
N TYR A 144 -21.67 26.63 -4.40
CA TYR A 144 -22.52 27.44 -3.57
C TYR A 144 -23.31 28.32 -4.55
N ALA A 145 -24.49 27.87 -4.85
CA ALA A 145 -25.47 28.70 -5.49
C ALA A 145 -26.07 29.65 -4.47
#